data_3c048c5e3962f1388d9307debb9ce003
#
_entry.id   3c048c5e3962f1388d9307debb9ce003
#
_cell.length_a   1.000
_cell.length_b   1.000
_cell.length_c   1.000
_cell.angle_alpha   90.00
_cell.angle_beta   90.00
_cell.angle_gamma   90.00
#
_symmetry.space_group_name_H-M   'P 1'
#
loop_
_entity.id
_entity.type
_entity.pdbx_description
1 polymer ?
#
loop_
_entity_poly.entity_id
_entity_poly.type
_entity_poly.pdbx_seq_one_letter_code
_entity_poly.pdbx_strand_id
1 'polypeptide(L)'
;MAKDVVLSLAGIDRHYGQGETVLSILKGADFTLRTGETVALVAPSGTGKSTLLHVAGLLEHPDGGEVTVGGVACQDLGDEERTAIRRKSVGFVYQFHHLLPEFSALENVMMPQLIAGLSKSEAAERAKQLLDYMRVGHRADHRPAELSGGEQQRVAIARAVANAPLVLLADEPTGNLDPETASYVFSALEALVRQSGLSAMIATHNHDIARRMDRCVTLVDGKVVEFEV
;
A
#
# COMPACT_ATOMS: atom_id res chain seq x y z
N MET A 1 -9.67 24.65 3.59
CA MET A 1 -10.63 23.63 4.03
C MET A 1 -9.84 22.52 4.71
N ALA A 2 -10.32 21.97 5.85
CA ALA A 2 -9.67 20.80 6.45
C ALA A 2 -9.82 19.62 5.46
N LYS A 3 -8.72 18.89 5.20
CA LYS A 3 -8.76 17.70 4.36
C LYS A 3 -9.50 16.59 5.11
N ASP A 4 -10.39 15.87 4.42
CA ASP A 4 -11.15 14.76 5.02
C ASP A 4 -10.23 13.58 5.38
N VAL A 5 -10.56 12.85 6.44
CA VAL A 5 -9.85 11.62 6.84
C VAL A 5 -10.32 10.47 5.94
N VAL A 6 -9.38 9.83 5.25
CA VAL A 6 -9.67 8.68 4.36
C VAL A 6 -9.33 7.34 5.00
N LEU A 7 -8.42 7.34 5.98
CA LEU A 7 -8.07 6.16 6.78
C LEU A 7 -7.90 6.61 8.23
N SER A 8 -8.52 5.89 9.16
CA SER A 8 -8.35 6.08 10.60
C SER A 8 -8.12 4.74 11.28
N LEU A 9 -7.15 4.71 12.17
CA LEU A 9 -6.89 3.65 13.13
C LEU A 9 -7.08 4.26 14.50
N ALA A 10 -7.94 3.70 15.34
CA ALA A 10 -8.23 4.19 16.67
C ALA A 10 -8.06 3.08 17.70
N GLY A 11 -7.07 3.24 18.58
CA GLY A 11 -6.80 2.31 19.68
C GLY A 11 -6.46 0.89 19.22
N ILE A 12 -5.72 0.72 18.12
CA ILE A 12 -5.44 -0.60 17.53
C ILE A 12 -4.52 -1.42 18.43
N ASP A 13 -5.01 -2.58 18.83
CA ASP A 13 -4.23 -3.64 19.46
C ASP A 13 -4.02 -4.80 18.48
N ARG A 14 -2.80 -5.36 18.46
CA ARG A 14 -2.49 -6.57 17.70
C ARG A 14 -1.46 -7.42 18.40
N HIS A 15 -1.80 -8.69 18.60
CA HIS A 15 -0.98 -9.68 19.30
C HIS A 15 -0.76 -10.92 18.44
N TYR A 16 0.41 -11.56 18.59
CA TYR A 16 0.67 -12.86 17.98
C TYR A 16 1.03 -13.86 19.06
N GLY A 17 0.37 -15.02 19.05
CA GLY A 17 0.70 -16.14 19.91
C GLY A 17 1.95 -16.86 19.41
N GLN A 18 2.96 -17.05 20.28
CA GLN A 18 4.15 -17.84 20.00
C GLN A 18 4.34 -18.86 21.11
N GLY A 19 3.65 -20.01 21.01
CA GLY A 19 3.57 -21.00 22.08
C GLY A 19 2.86 -20.44 23.32
N GLU A 20 3.50 -20.50 24.49
CA GLU A 20 2.97 -19.93 25.74
C GLU A 20 3.16 -18.40 25.86
N THR A 21 3.86 -17.77 24.92
CA THR A 21 4.17 -16.34 24.96
C THR A 21 3.29 -15.58 24.00
N VAL A 22 2.70 -14.45 24.44
CA VAL A 22 1.96 -13.50 23.61
C VAL A 22 2.87 -12.32 23.30
N LEU A 23 3.16 -12.13 22.02
CA LEU A 23 3.93 -10.98 21.53
C LEU A 23 2.95 -9.87 21.12
N SER A 24 2.91 -8.78 21.88
CA SER A 24 2.10 -7.60 21.59
C SER A 24 2.87 -6.66 20.65
N ILE A 25 2.37 -6.51 19.43
CA ILE A 25 3.01 -5.69 18.38
C ILE A 25 2.44 -4.27 18.34
N LEU A 26 1.12 -4.13 18.36
CA LEU A 26 0.45 -2.84 18.45
C LEU A 26 -0.28 -2.77 19.79
N LYS A 27 -0.25 -1.59 20.44
CA LYS A 27 -0.75 -1.37 21.81
C LYS A 27 -1.50 -0.04 21.87
N GLY A 28 -2.76 -0.04 21.44
CA GLY A 28 -3.55 1.17 21.36
C GLY A 28 -2.96 2.15 20.34
N ALA A 29 -2.63 1.68 19.14
CA ALA A 29 -2.06 2.51 18.09
C ALA A 29 -3.13 3.38 17.44
N ASP A 30 -2.89 4.70 17.40
CA ASP A 30 -3.74 5.69 16.74
C ASP A 30 -3.03 6.24 15.49
N PHE A 31 -3.76 6.36 14.38
CA PHE A 31 -3.23 6.97 13.17
C PHE A 31 -4.36 7.51 12.30
N THR A 32 -4.11 8.62 11.60
CA THR A 32 -5.03 9.15 10.59
C THR A 32 -4.28 9.52 9.32
N LEU A 33 -4.87 9.24 8.16
CA LEU A 33 -4.41 9.68 6.85
C LEU A 33 -5.50 10.54 6.21
N ARG A 34 -5.10 11.70 5.69
CA ARG A 34 -6.02 12.67 5.09
C ARG A 34 -5.98 12.59 3.56
N THR A 35 -7.03 13.05 2.92
CA THR A 35 -7.13 13.09 1.44
C THR A 35 -5.91 13.76 0.81
N GLY A 36 -5.25 13.07 -0.11
CA GLY A 36 -4.07 13.54 -0.83
C GLY A 36 -2.85 13.80 0.08
N GLU A 37 -2.82 13.21 1.27
CA GLU A 37 -1.67 13.25 2.18
C GLU A 37 -0.73 12.06 1.90
N THR A 38 0.57 12.30 1.97
CA THR A 38 1.60 11.27 1.93
C THR A 38 2.29 11.17 3.29
N VAL A 39 2.33 9.97 3.87
CA VAL A 39 2.93 9.73 5.18
C VAL A 39 3.99 8.64 5.08
N ALA A 40 5.21 8.95 5.57
CA ALA A 40 6.26 7.97 5.76
C ALA A 40 6.12 7.29 7.13
N LEU A 41 6.12 5.97 7.15
CA LEU A 41 6.26 5.17 8.37
C LEU A 41 7.72 4.70 8.47
N VAL A 42 8.52 5.41 9.28
CA VAL A 42 9.96 5.15 9.42
C VAL A 42 10.21 4.45 10.75
N ALA A 43 10.56 3.19 10.69
CA ALA A 43 10.88 2.43 11.91
C ALA A 43 11.83 1.26 11.59
N PRO A 44 12.63 0.76 12.55
CA PRO A 44 13.48 -0.41 12.38
C PRO A 44 12.70 -1.66 11.94
N SER A 45 13.40 -2.64 11.37
CA SER A 45 12.79 -3.94 11.06
C SER A 45 12.29 -4.63 12.32
N GLY A 46 11.16 -5.33 12.21
CA GLY A 46 10.56 -6.06 13.35
C GLY A 46 9.74 -5.21 14.34
N THR A 47 9.60 -3.89 14.13
CA THR A 47 8.82 -3.02 15.02
C THR A 47 7.30 -3.10 14.81
N GLY A 48 6.81 -3.79 13.76
CA GLY A 48 5.38 -3.92 13.48
C GLY A 48 4.87 -3.08 12.31
N LYS A 49 5.75 -2.50 11.46
CA LYS A 49 5.34 -1.71 10.27
C LYS A 49 4.38 -2.49 9.36
N SER A 50 4.76 -3.70 8.96
CA SER A 50 3.93 -4.56 8.10
C SER A 50 2.61 -4.92 8.78
N THR A 51 2.62 -5.21 10.09
CA THR A 51 1.41 -5.46 10.88
C THR A 51 0.46 -4.26 10.85
N LEU A 52 0.99 -3.03 11.06
CA LEU A 52 0.19 -1.81 10.99
C LEU A 52 -0.42 -1.63 9.60
N LEU A 53 0.37 -1.83 8.53
CA LEU A 53 -0.11 -1.74 7.14
C LEU A 53 -1.15 -2.82 6.82
N HIS A 54 -0.98 -4.06 7.31
CA HIS A 54 -1.93 -5.15 7.08
C HIS A 54 -3.26 -4.88 7.78
N VAL A 55 -3.24 -4.39 9.02
CA VAL A 55 -4.45 -3.98 9.74
C VAL A 55 -5.12 -2.80 9.04
N ALA A 56 -4.35 -1.75 8.68
CA ALA A 56 -4.85 -0.58 7.96
C ALA A 56 -5.45 -0.95 6.60
N GLY A 57 -4.86 -1.94 5.91
CA GLY A 57 -5.30 -2.46 4.62
C GLY A 57 -6.40 -3.51 4.69
N LEU A 58 -6.95 -3.80 5.88
CA LEU A 58 -7.97 -4.81 6.12
C LEU A 58 -7.54 -6.24 5.74
N LEU A 59 -6.24 -6.51 5.67
CA LEU A 59 -5.67 -7.84 5.44
C LEU A 59 -5.67 -8.68 6.71
N GLU A 60 -5.53 -8.03 7.86
CA GLU A 60 -5.62 -8.64 9.18
C GLU A 60 -6.71 -7.97 10.03
N HIS A 61 -7.30 -8.74 10.94
CA HIS A 61 -8.16 -8.18 11.98
C HIS A 61 -7.31 -7.68 13.14
N PRO A 62 -7.54 -6.49 13.69
CA PRO A 62 -6.99 -6.12 14.97
C PRO A 62 -7.63 -6.96 16.08
N ASP A 63 -6.93 -7.12 17.19
CA ASP A 63 -7.47 -7.77 18.41
C ASP A 63 -8.30 -6.77 19.24
N GLY A 64 -8.12 -5.46 19.00
CA GLY A 64 -8.90 -4.38 19.60
C GLY A 64 -8.76 -3.10 18.80
N GLY A 65 -9.64 -2.16 19.05
CA GLY A 65 -9.70 -0.88 18.34
C GLY A 65 -10.53 -0.90 17.07
N GLU A 66 -10.51 0.21 16.34
CA GLU A 66 -11.37 0.44 15.17
C GLU A 66 -10.55 0.88 13.95
N VAL A 67 -10.83 0.29 12.79
CA VAL A 67 -10.33 0.71 11.48
C VAL A 67 -11.46 1.34 10.68
N THR A 68 -11.27 2.57 10.21
CA THR A 68 -12.22 3.26 9.33
C THR A 68 -11.56 3.56 7.99
N VAL A 69 -12.17 3.15 6.88
CA VAL A 69 -11.69 3.40 5.51
C VAL A 69 -12.78 4.12 4.72
N GLY A 70 -12.46 5.31 4.18
CA GLY A 70 -13.42 6.11 3.41
C GLY A 70 -14.70 6.45 4.18
N GLY A 71 -14.60 6.64 5.51
CA GLY A 71 -15.73 6.91 6.40
C GLY A 71 -16.55 5.67 6.82
N VAL A 72 -16.14 4.45 6.40
CA VAL A 72 -16.80 3.19 6.78
C VAL A 72 -16.03 2.53 7.91
N ALA A 73 -16.68 2.32 9.07
CA ALA A 73 -16.14 1.55 10.19
C ALA A 73 -16.09 0.05 9.83
N CYS A 74 -14.95 -0.60 10.05
CA CYS A 74 -14.66 -1.93 9.49
C CYS A 74 -14.51 -3.04 10.55
N GLN A 75 -14.60 -2.75 11.85
CA GLN A 75 -14.36 -3.74 12.91
C GLN A 75 -15.45 -4.82 12.98
N ASP A 76 -16.72 -4.44 12.74
CA ASP A 76 -17.87 -5.36 12.84
C ASP A 76 -18.27 -5.97 11.48
N LEU A 77 -17.53 -5.67 10.41
CA LEU A 77 -17.81 -6.19 9.08
C LEU A 77 -17.29 -7.62 8.91
N GLY A 78 -18.07 -8.44 8.23
CA GLY A 78 -17.65 -9.77 7.80
C GLY A 78 -16.55 -9.72 6.71
N ASP A 79 -15.90 -10.86 6.46
CA ASP A 79 -14.79 -10.97 5.51
C ASP A 79 -15.19 -10.55 4.09
N GLU A 80 -16.41 -10.81 3.67
CA GLU A 80 -16.92 -10.43 2.34
C GLU A 80 -17.01 -8.90 2.19
N GLU A 81 -17.55 -8.21 3.19
CA GLU A 81 -17.69 -6.75 3.21
C GLU A 81 -16.31 -6.08 3.29
N ARG A 82 -15.43 -6.57 4.16
CA ARG A 82 -14.04 -6.10 4.25
C ARG A 82 -13.31 -6.29 2.92
N THR A 83 -13.50 -7.42 2.25
CA THR A 83 -12.93 -7.70 0.92
C THR A 83 -13.46 -6.75 -0.14
N ALA A 84 -14.76 -6.39 -0.09
CA ALA A 84 -15.36 -5.42 -1.00
C ALA A 84 -14.76 -4.02 -0.81
N ILE A 85 -14.57 -3.57 0.46
CA ILE A 85 -13.93 -2.29 0.77
C ILE A 85 -12.47 -2.30 0.31
N ARG A 86 -11.70 -3.34 0.64
CA ARG A 86 -10.30 -3.49 0.24
C ARG A 86 -10.14 -3.40 -1.28
N ARG A 87 -10.94 -4.16 -2.03
CA ARG A 87 -10.92 -4.18 -3.50
C ARG A 87 -11.15 -2.81 -4.13
N LYS A 88 -12.02 -1.99 -3.52
CA LYS A 88 -12.41 -0.69 -4.05
C LYS A 88 -11.54 0.46 -3.56
N SER A 89 -11.13 0.40 -2.29
CA SER A 89 -10.62 1.59 -1.58
C SER A 89 -9.16 1.50 -1.19
N VAL A 90 -8.53 0.30 -1.26
CA VAL A 90 -7.15 0.11 -0.83
C VAL A 90 -6.30 -0.49 -1.95
N GLY A 91 -5.21 0.18 -2.28
CA GLY A 91 -4.12 -0.38 -3.07
C GLY A 91 -2.98 -0.84 -2.14
N PHE A 92 -2.33 -1.96 -2.46
CA PHE A 92 -1.22 -2.46 -1.67
C PHE A 92 0.00 -2.74 -2.55
N VAL A 93 1.16 -2.20 -2.14
CA VAL A 93 2.47 -2.46 -2.76
C VAL A 93 3.37 -3.11 -1.72
N TYR A 94 3.92 -4.28 -2.06
CA TYR A 94 4.81 -5.02 -1.18
C TYR A 94 6.28 -4.83 -1.58
N GLN A 95 7.17 -5.12 -0.66
CA GLN A 95 8.61 -5.18 -0.90
C GLN A 95 8.98 -6.23 -1.96
N PHE A 96 8.36 -7.43 -1.87
CA PHE A 96 8.36 -8.41 -2.95
C PHE A 96 7.14 -8.14 -3.83
N HIS A 97 7.34 -8.06 -5.13
CA HIS A 97 6.33 -7.59 -6.10
C HIS A 97 5.04 -8.40 -6.10
N HIS A 98 5.12 -9.69 -5.71
CA HIS A 98 3.99 -10.66 -5.71
C HIS A 98 3.17 -10.63 -7.01
N LEU A 99 3.87 -10.48 -8.14
CA LEU A 99 3.24 -10.63 -9.45
C LEU A 99 2.86 -12.09 -9.67
N LEU A 100 1.75 -12.31 -10.33
CA LEU A 100 1.29 -13.64 -10.73
C LEU A 100 2.19 -14.12 -11.88
N PRO A 101 2.99 -15.18 -11.68
CA PRO A 101 4.06 -15.55 -12.62
C PRO A 101 3.53 -16.09 -13.94
N GLU A 102 2.31 -16.62 -13.97
CA GLU A 102 1.66 -17.16 -15.17
C GLU A 102 1.08 -16.08 -16.07
N PHE A 103 0.89 -14.87 -15.55
CA PHE A 103 0.27 -13.73 -16.23
C PHE A 103 1.33 -12.72 -16.71
N SER A 104 1.08 -12.11 -17.86
CA SER A 104 1.89 -10.99 -18.34
C SER A 104 1.79 -9.76 -17.43
N ALA A 105 2.64 -8.76 -17.66
CA ALA A 105 2.55 -7.47 -16.95
C ALA A 105 1.18 -6.82 -17.14
N LEU A 106 0.65 -6.83 -18.35
CA LEU A 106 -0.69 -6.32 -18.68
C LEU A 106 -1.76 -7.06 -17.89
N GLU A 107 -1.74 -8.39 -17.91
CA GLU A 107 -2.73 -9.22 -17.24
C GLU A 107 -2.67 -9.08 -15.72
N ASN A 108 -1.48 -8.91 -15.12
CA ASN A 108 -1.34 -8.61 -13.71
C ASN A 108 -2.06 -7.32 -13.31
N VAL A 109 -1.99 -6.26 -14.15
CA VAL A 109 -2.67 -4.98 -13.89
C VAL A 109 -4.16 -5.05 -14.22
N MET A 110 -4.57 -5.88 -15.17
CA MET A 110 -5.98 -6.12 -15.49
C MET A 110 -6.73 -6.85 -14.38
N MET A 111 -6.06 -7.80 -13.69
CA MET A 111 -6.69 -8.73 -12.75
C MET A 111 -7.58 -8.04 -11.70
N PRO A 112 -7.13 -7.04 -10.93
CA PRO A 112 -7.99 -6.37 -9.95
C PRO A 112 -9.20 -5.68 -10.57
N GLN A 113 -9.10 -5.20 -11.80
CA GLN A 113 -10.18 -4.54 -12.53
C GLN A 113 -11.25 -5.53 -13.00
N LEU A 114 -10.81 -6.70 -13.47
CA LEU A 114 -11.71 -7.81 -13.85
C LEU A 114 -12.48 -8.32 -12.62
N ILE A 115 -11.80 -8.47 -11.49
CA ILE A 115 -12.42 -8.84 -10.19
C ILE A 115 -13.42 -7.77 -9.74
N ALA A 116 -13.17 -6.49 -10.07
CA ALA A 116 -14.10 -5.39 -9.79
C ALA A 116 -15.27 -5.30 -10.78
N GLY A 117 -15.30 -6.16 -11.82
CA GLY A 117 -16.41 -6.27 -12.75
C GLY A 117 -16.26 -5.50 -14.07
N LEU A 118 -15.08 -4.92 -14.36
CA LEU A 118 -14.83 -4.30 -15.66
C LEU A 118 -14.81 -5.38 -16.77
N SER A 119 -15.22 -4.98 -17.97
CA SER A 119 -15.04 -5.83 -19.16
C SER A 119 -13.55 -6.02 -19.47
N LYS A 120 -13.22 -7.10 -20.16
CA LYS A 120 -11.83 -7.41 -20.54
C LYS A 120 -11.20 -6.28 -21.38
N SER A 121 -11.97 -5.67 -22.28
CA SER A 121 -11.50 -4.56 -23.13
C SER A 121 -11.20 -3.30 -22.32
N GLU A 122 -12.09 -2.90 -21.42
CA GLU A 122 -11.89 -1.72 -20.55
C GLU A 122 -10.70 -1.93 -19.59
N ALA A 123 -10.61 -3.13 -18.99
CA ALA A 123 -9.50 -3.47 -18.11
C ALA A 123 -8.16 -3.44 -18.86
N ALA A 124 -8.10 -3.95 -20.10
CA ALA A 124 -6.89 -3.92 -20.92
C ALA A 124 -6.47 -2.51 -21.29
N GLU A 125 -7.42 -1.65 -21.68
CA GLU A 125 -7.14 -0.26 -22.04
C GLU A 125 -6.58 0.52 -20.84
N ARG A 126 -7.24 0.45 -19.70
CA ARG A 126 -6.78 1.10 -18.45
C ARG A 126 -5.44 0.56 -17.97
N ALA A 127 -5.26 -0.77 -18.02
CA ALA A 127 -4.00 -1.39 -17.63
C ALA A 127 -2.84 -0.91 -18.51
N LYS A 128 -3.05 -0.80 -19.83
CA LYS A 128 -2.06 -0.27 -20.75
C LYS A 128 -1.70 1.19 -20.43
N GLN A 129 -2.68 2.05 -20.18
CA GLN A 129 -2.46 3.43 -19.79
C GLN A 129 -1.62 3.53 -18.50
N LEU A 130 -1.89 2.70 -17.48
CA LEU A 130 -1.12 2.66 -16.25
C LEU A 130 0.31 2.17 -16.47
N LEU A 131 0.51 1.13 -17.27
CA LEU A 131 1.85 0.64 -17.62
C LEU A 131 2.65 1.69 -18.41
N ASP A 132 2.02 2.41 -19.33
CA ASP A 132 2.64 3.50 -20.07
C ASP A 132 3.02 4.67 -19.15
N TYR A 133 2.13 5.05 -18.21
CA TYR A 133 2.43 6.04 -17.18
C TYR A 133 3.63 5.63 -16.32
N MET A 134 3.71 4.38 -15.92
CA MET A 134 4.84 3.82 -15.17
C MET A 134 6.06 3.53 -16.04
N ARG A 135 6.05 3.91 -17.33
CA ARG A 135 7.13 3.71 -18.31
C ARG A 135 7.58 2.26 -18.43
N VAL A 136 6.63 1.33 -18.37
CA VAL A 136 6.84 -0.11 -18.54
C VAL A 136 5.88 -0.72 -19.58
N GLY A 137 5.17 0.11 -20.34
CA GLY A 137 4.22 -0.32 -21.38
C GLY A 137 4.85 -1.18 -22.47
N HIS A 138 6.14 -0.94 -22.82
CA HIS A 138 6.90 -1.77 -23.76
C HIS A 138 7.14 -3.21 -23.29
N ARG A 139 6.85 -3.51 -22.03
CA ARG A 139 6.92 -4.82 -21.38
C ARG A 139 5.54 -5.46 -21.12
N ALA A 140 4.47 -4.88 -21.65
CA ALA A 140 3.10 -5.30 -21.34
C ALA A 140 2.86 -6.81 -21.52
N ASP A 141 3.44 -7.42 -22.55
CA ASP A 141 3.28 -8.85 -22.88
C ASP A 141 4.29 -9.77 -22.19
N HIS A 142 5.27 -9.22 -21.45
CA HIS A 142 6.29 -9.99 -20.75
C HIS A 142 5.76 -10.55 -19.43
N ARG A 143 6.21 -11.75 -19.07
CA ARG A 143 5.94 -12.37 -17.77
C ARG A 143 6.92 -11.86 -16.72
N PRO A 144 6.59 -11.97 -15.42
CA PRO A 144 7.47 -11.49 -14.34
C PRO A 144 8.92 -11.97 -14.44
N ALA A 145 9.16 -13.22 -14.83
CA ALA A 145 10.51 -13.77 -14.98
C ALA A 145 11.36 -13.09 -16.09
N GLU A 146 10.73 -12.36 -17.00
CA GLU A 146 11.36 -11.65 -18.11
C GLU A 146 11.56 -10.15 -17.82
N LEU A 147 11.15 -9.70 -16.62
CA LEU A 147 11.21 -8.31 -16.16
C LEU A 147 12.35 -8.13 -15.15
N SER A 148 13.07 -7.01 -15.25
CA SER A 148 13.97 -6.59 -14.18
C SER A 148 13.21 -6.29 -12.88
N GLY A 149 13.90 -6.27 -11.73
CA GLY A 149 13.27 -5.98 -10.45
C GLY A 149 12.54 -4.63 -10.42
N GLY A 150 13.14 -3.59 -11.00
CA GLY A 150 12.50 -2.28 -11.13
C GLY A 150 11.30 -2.27 -12.07
N GLU A 151 11.30 -3.06 -13.16
CA GLU A 151 10.13 -3.24 -14.03
C GLU A 151 9.01 -3.97 -13.30
N GLN A 152 9.34 -5.05 -12.58
CA GLN A 152 8.36 -5.78 -11.75
C GLN A 152 7.72 -4.87 -10.72
N GLN A 153 8.51 -4.02 -10.04
CA GLN A 153 7.97 -3.10 -9.05
C GLN A 153 7.04 -2.04 -9.67
N ARG A 154 7.38 -1.51 -10.83
CA ARG A 154 6.48 -0.57 -11.55
C ARG A 154 5.18 -1.24 -11.99
N VAL A 155 5.21 -2.50 -12.40
CA VAL A 155 4.00 -3.29 -12.69
C VAL A 155 3.19 -3.51 -11.41
N ALA A 156 3.82 -3.83 -10.27
CA ALA A 156 3.15 -4.00 -8.99
C ALA A 156 2.48 -2.69 -8.50
N ILE A 157 3.14 -1.54 -8.69
CA ILE A 157 2.56 -0.21 -8.40
C ILE A 157 1.35 0.04 -9.30
N ALA A 158 1.47 -0.18 -10.62
CA ALA A 158 0.36 -0.03 -11.56
C ALA A 158 -0.84 -0.90 -11.18
N ARG A 159 -0.58 -2.16 -10.77
CA ARG A 159 -1.62 -3.09 -10.28
C ARG A 159 -2.30 -2.57 -9.01
N ALA A 160 -1.54 -2.02 -8.06
CA ALA A 160 -2.07 -1.53 -6.80
C ALA A 160 -3.05 -0.36 -6.98
N VAL A 161 -2.85 0.47 -8.01
CA VAL A 161 -3.70 1.64 -8.27
C VAL A 161 -4.73 1.41 -9.38
N ALA A 162 -4.83 0.20 -9.92
CA ALA A 162 -5.67 -0.10 -11.09
C ALA A 162 -7.16 0.18 -10.88
N ASN A 163 -7.66 0.06 -9.64
CA ASN A 163 -9.05 0.37 -9.27
C ASN A 163 -9.24 1.80 -8.75
N ALA A 164 -8.26 2.70 -8.92
CA ALA A 164 -8.29 4.06 -8.41
C ALA A 164 -8.66 4.11 -6.90
N PRO A 165 -7.88 3.46 -6.01
CA PRO A 165 -8.20 3.38 -4.60
C PRO A 165 -8.14 4.74 -3.91
N LEU A 166 -8.73 4.85 -2.71
CA LEU A 166 -8.64 6.05 -1.86
C LEU A 166 -7.28 6.13 -1.15
N VAL A 167 -6.74 4.96 -0.79
CA VAL A 167 -5.52 4.81 0.01
C VAL A 167 -4.56 3.84 -0.67
N LEU A 168 -3.30 4.22 -0.77
CA LEU A 168 -2.19 3.35 -1.12
C LEU A 168 -1.37 3.04 0.13
N LEU A 169 -1.21 1.76 0.42
CA LEU A 169 -0.32 1.26 1.46
C LEU A 169 0.88 0.60 0.79
N ALA A 170 2.08 1.02 1.13
CA ALA A 170 3.30 0.45 0.55
C ALA A 170 4.26 0.01 1.66
N ASP A 171 4.67 -1.26 1.62
CA ASP A 171 5.63 -1.84 2.54
C ASP A 171 6.98 -1.98 1.84
N GLU A 172 7.93 -1.08 2.16
CA GLU A 172 9.29 -1.03 1.60
C GLU A 172 9.31 -1.14 0.06
N PRO A 173 8.56 -0.30 -0.68
CA PRO A 173 8.31 -0.49 -2.12
C PRO A 173 9.57 -0.44 -3.00
N THR A 174 10.71 -0.08 -2.44
CA THR A 174 12.00 0.00 -3.14
C THR A 174 13.12 -0.74 -2.42
N GLY A 175 12.81 -1.47 -1.35
CA GLY A 175 13.80 -2.07 -0.46
C GLY A 175 14.69 -3.15 -1.10
N ASN A 176 14.25 -3.77 -2.19
CA ASN A 176 14.99 -4.81 -2.92
C ASN A 176 15.66 -4.31 -4.21
N LEU A 177 15.68 -2.99 -4.43
CA LEU A 177 16.25 -2.38 -5.64
C LEU A 177 17.60 -1.70 -5.33
N ASP A 178 18.46 -1.62 -6.33
CA ASP A 178 19.65 -0.79 -6.23
C ASP A 178 19.26 0.70 -6.08
N PRO A 179 20.14 1.56 -5.53
CA PRO A 179 19.80 2.94 -5.18
C PRO A 179 19.28 3.78 -6.34
N GLU A 180 19.82 3.60 -7.55
CA GLU A 180 19.42 4.36 -8.75
C GLU A 180 18.01 3.95 -9.19
N THR A 181 17.77 2.65 -9.34
CA THR A 181 16.46 2.09 -9.67
C THR A 181 15.43 2.44 -8.58
N ALA A 182 15.79 2.36 -7.29
CA ALA A 182 14.92 2.74 -6.17
C ALA A 182 14.47 4.20 -6.25
N SER A 183 15.39 5.12 -6.50
CA SER A 183 15.09 6.55 -6.67
C SER A 183 14.15 6.81 -7.85
N TYR A 184 14.38 6.13 -8.97
CA TYR A 184 13.53 6.25 -10.15
C TYR A 184 12.11 5.72 -9.91
N VAL A 185 11.98 4.50 -9.35
CA VAL A 185 10.68 3.88 -9.03
C VAL A 185 9.92 4.71 -8.03
N PHE A 186 10.60 5.21 -6.99
CA PHE A 186 9.96 6.05 -5.99
C PHE A 186 9.48 7.38 -6.58
N SER A 187 10.25 8.01 -7.46
CA SER A 187 9.83 9.25 -8.13
C SER A 187 8.59 9.04 -9.01
N ALA A 188 8.48 7.89 -9.68
CA ALA A 188 7.30 7.53 -10.45
C ALA A 188 6.07 7.32 -9.54
N LEU A 189 6.25 6.64 -8.40
CA LEU A 189 5.21 6.45 -7.40
C LEU A 189 4.73 7.78 -6.80
N GLU A 190 5.65 8.65 -6.40
CA GLU A 190 5.35 9.98 -5.86
C GLU A 190 4.57 10.83 -6.88
N ALA A 191 5.02 10.86 -8.14
CA ALA A 191 4.34 11.59 -9.20
C ALA A 191 2.90 11.07 -9.39
N LEU A 192 2.72 9.76 -9.40
CA LEU A 192 1.40 9.13 -9.50
C LEU A 192 0.49 9.56 -8.34
N VAL A 193 0.97 9.45 -7.09
CA VAL A 193 0.21 9.82 -5.89
C VAL A 193 -0.20 11.30 -5.94
N ARG A 194 0.74 12.21 -6.21
CA ARG A 194 0.45 13.65 -6.25
C ARG A 194 -0.48 14.05 -7.38
N GLN A 195 -0.35 13.46 -8.57
CA GLN A 195 -1.19 13.79 -9.72
C GLN A 195 -2.60 13.22 -9.63
N SER A 196 -2.77 12.05 -9.03
CA SER A 196 -4.08 11.42 -8.83
C SER A 196 -4.84 11.95 -7.61
N GLY A 197 -4.18 12.68 -6.70
CA GLY A 197 -4.73 13.07 -5.40
C GLY A 197 -4.93 11.88 -4.45
N LEU A 198 -4.28 10.75 -4.70
CA LEU A 198 -4.28 9.55 -3.89
C LEU A 198 -3.62 9.83 -2.53
N SER A 199 -4.14 9.25 -1.47
CA SER A 199 -3.51 9.31 -0.15
C SER A 199 -2.61 8.09 0.04
N ALA A 200 -1.41 8.26 0.61
CA ALA A 200 -0.47 7.15 0.71
C ALA A 200 0.21 7.08 2.09
N MET A 201 0.31 5.85 2.63
CA MET A 201 1.21 5.53 3.73
C MET A 201 2.29 4.57 3.24
N ILE A 202 3.55 4.94 3.36
CA ILE A 202 4.70 4.21 2.82
C ILE A 202 5.66 3.89 3.97
N ALA A 203 5.76 2.60 4.31
CA ALA A 203 6.79 2.14 5.22
C ALA A 203 8.13 2.12 4.49
N THR A 204 9.14 2.72 5.08
CA THR A 204 10.50 2.74 4.54
C THR A 204 11.53 2.94 5.66
N HIS A 205 12.73 2.41 5.47
CA HIS A 205 13.90 2.74 6.29
C HIS A 205 14.78 3.80 5.63
N ASN A 206 14.43 4.27 4.44
CA ASN A 206 15.19 5.29 3.71
C ASN A 206 14.71 6.69 4.10
N HIS A 207 15.54 7.41 4.85
CA HIS A 207 15.25 8.76 5.32
C HIS A 207 15.13 9.79 4.19
N ASP A 208 15.85 9.62 3.07
CA ASP A 208 15.76 10.55 1.92
C ASP A 208 14.38 10.44 1.24
N ILE A 209 13.84 9.23 1.19
CA ILE A 209 12.46 8.99 0.73
C ILE A 209 11.47 9.63 1.73
N ALA A 210 11.67 9.41 3.02
CA ALA A 210 10.77 9.93 4.06
C ALA A 210 10.67 11.47 4.04
N ARG A 211 11.80 12.18 3.85
CA ARG A 211 11.82 13.66 3.75
C ARG A 211 11.02 14.24 2.59
N ARG A 212 10.67 13.44 1.59
CA ARG A 212 9.87 13.87 0.43
C ARG A 212 8.36 13.79 0.69
N MET A 213 7.94 13.24 1.82
CA MET A 213 6.54 13.08 2.19
C MET A 213 6.04 14.24 3.05
N ASP A 214 4.72 14.40 3.11
CA ASP A 214 4.10 15.53 3.82
C ASP A 214 4.28 15.40 5.33
N ARG A 215 4.37 14.16 5.87
CA ARG A 215 4.51 13.86 7.29
C ARG A 215 5.27 12.55 7.50
N CYS A 216 6.00 12.45 8.61
CA CYS A 216 6.68 11.23 9.01
C CYS A 216 6.16 10.76 10.37
N VAL A 217 6.00 9.47 10.51
CA VAL A 217 5.64 8.79 11.77
C VAL A 217 6.55 7.61 12.01
N THR A 218 6.65 7.18 13.27
CA THR A 218 7.38 5.96 13.66
C THR A 218 6.55 5.13 14.62
N LEU A 219 7.02 3.90 14.89
CA LEU A 219 6.45 3.01 15.90
C LEU A 219 7.36 2.96 17.13
N VAL A 220 6.82 3.38 18.28
CA VAL A 220 7.47 3.31 19.58
C VAL A 220 6.55 2.56 20.54
N ASP A 221 7.03 1.47 21.11
CA ASP A 221 6.29 0.64 22.07
C ASP A 221 4.88 0.22 21.60
N GLY A 222 4.74 -0.04 20.29
CA GLY A 222 3.50 -0.45 19.67
C GLY A 222 2.52 0.69 19.37
N LYS A 223 2.93 1.95 19.52
CA LYS A 223 2.15 3.16 19.20
C LYS A 223 2.75 3.91 18.03
N VAL A 224 1.89 4.54 17.23
CA VAL A 224 2.34 5.46 16.18
C VAL A 224 2.56 6.84 16.78
N VAL A 225 3.74 7.40 16.55
CA VAL A 225 4.11 8.74 17.01
C VAL A 225 4.69 9.57 15.87
N GLU A 226 4.53 10.88 15.93
CA GLU A 226 5.16 11.79 14.97
C GLU A 226 6.69 11.66 15.05
N PHE A 227 7.32 11.77 13.89
CA PHE A 227 8.77 11.61 13.75
C PHE A 227 9.34 12.68 12.82
N GLU A 228 10.38 13.36 13.26
CA GLU A 228 11.13 14.31 12.43
C GLU A 228 12.36 13.61 11.84
N VAL A 229 12.56 13.73 10.50
CA VAL A 229 13.64 13.07 9.73
C VAL A 229 14.77 14.05 9.40
#